data_64dae4e6d6ea7e04700edf25e1fd44b5
#
_entry.id   64dae4e6d6ea7e04700edf25e1fd44b5
#
_cell.length_a   1.000
_cell.length_b   1.000
_cell.length_c   1.000
_cell.angle_alpha   90.00
_cell.angle_beta   90.00
_cell.angle_gamma   90.00
#
_symmetry.space_group_name_H-M   'P 1'
#
loop_
_entity.id
_entity.type
_entity.pdbx_description
1 polymer ?
#
loop_
_entity_poly.entity_id
_entity_poly.type
_entity_poly.pdbx_seq_one_letter_code
_entity_poly.pdbx_strand_id
1 'polypeptide(L)'
;MTCGCKWNCIPRGFCTKTKPEMENKRILLNISLLAVSLLIVISCAVNPVTGKRQIMLMSEQQEIALGISYDPQVMATFGEYADATLQSYVQSRGTAMGKISHRPNLEYHVKVIDSPVVNAFAVPGGYIYLTRGIMAQLNNEAEFEGVLGHEMGHIAARHTVSQQTKQQLGTLLLIGGMIASEKFASYAQYAMQGMQLLFLSFSREDERQADDLGSEYATKMGYDGAQMAEFFRVLQKMNMASQQGGVPTFLSTHPDPGDRYNAVLRNTRAWQDSLKLPSYKVNTDSYLQMIDGIVYGEDPRQGYTEGNTFYHPELKFKFSFPTGWTLTNAPTQVTIQPSDQKALILFTVSTQNSLQAAADSTLANYGLQLQRSEKTTLNGMPVIITLSKQESQDQTTGTVSTNMVLSYFIDNGSHYYVFHGVSAEADFAGYSPAMESSMQTFARLTETSKINVKPKRVYVKKVQRTGTLASAFSYYGMSQDMMNELALLNDLELTDQVQTGKLIKIVTK
;
A
#
# COMPACT_ATOMS: atom_id res chain seq x y z
N MET A 1 -7.07 48.31 -45.26
CA MET A 1 -5.83 48.82 -44.62
C MET A 1 -4.75 47.85 -45.03
N THR A 2 -3.87 48.28 -45.96
CA THR A 2 -2.86 47.44 -46.63
C THR A 2 -1.60 47.38 -45.76
N CYS A 3 -1.21 46.23 -45.36
CA CYS A 3 0.04 45.98 -44.62
C CYS A 3 1.18 45.90 -45.67
N GLY A 4 1.98 46.97 -45.77
CA GLY A 4 3.07 47.10 -46.75
C GLY A 4 4.33 46.39 -46.26
N CYS A 5 4.67 45.25 -46.80
CA CYS A 5 6.01 44.67 -46.69
C CYS A 5 6.94 45.37 -47.66
N LYS A 6 7.92 46.14 -47.19
CA LYS A 6 9.00 46.70 -47.99
C LYS A 6 10.13 45.66 -48.14
N TRP A 7 10.39 45.22 -49.38
CA TRP A 7 11.55 44.41 -49.76
C TRP A 7 12.65 45.33 -50.30
N ASN A 8 13.84 45.28 -49.75
CA ASN A 8 15.02 45.90 -50.36
C ASN A 8 15.83 44.78 -51.05
N CYS A 9 15.86 44.74 -52.37
CA CYS A 9 16.67 43.86 -53.15
C CYS A 9 17.97 44.54 -53.60
N ILE A 10 19.12 43.90 -53.31
CA ILE A 10 20.42 44.31 -53.83
C ILE A 10 20.73 43.44 -55.11
N PRO A 11 21.44 43.97 -56.12
CA PRO A 11 21.49 43.33 -57.48
C PRO A 11 22.41 42.06 -57.56
N ARG A 12 22.36 41.17 -56.63
CA ARG A 12 23.04 39.85 -56.66
C ARG A 12 22.21 38.72 -56.03
N GLY A 13 20.90 38.74 -56.18
CA GLY A 13 20.07 37.54 -56.04
C GLY A 13 19.96 36.88 -54.63
N PHE A 14 20.33 37.55 -53.54
CA PHE A 14 20.09 37.07 -52.15
C PHE A 14 19.08 37.97 -51.45
N CYS A 15 17.85 37.49 -51.27
CA CYS A 15 16.90 38.11 -50.35
C CYS A 15 17.15 37.66 -48.91
N THR A 16 17.58 38.58 -48.05
CA THR A 16 17.67 38.35 -46.61
C THR A 16 16.40 38.82 -45.92
N LYS A 17 15.78 37.92 -45.15
CA LYS A 17 14.64 38.29 -44.29
C LYS A 17 15.06 39.37 -43.29
N THR A 18 14.27 40.42 -43.21
CA THR A 18 14.59 41.63 -42.47
C THR A 18 14.48 41.45 -40.96
N LYS A 19 15.34 42.17 -40.21
CA LYS A 19 15.53 42.24 -38.75
C LYS A 19 14.28 42.10 -37.82
N PRO A 20 13.06 42.54 -38.13
CA PRO A 20 11.95 42.53 -37.16
C PRO A 20 11.45 41.11 -36.79
N GLU A 21 11.62 40.10 -37.63
CA GLU A 21 11.19 38.72 -37.36
C GLU A 21 12.09 38.00 -36.35
N MET A 22 13.37 38.36 -36.33
CA MET A 22 14.34 37.86 -35.35
C MET A 22 14.22 38.57 -34.00
N GLU A 23 13.86 39.84 -33.97
CA GLU A 23 13.62 40.60 -32.73
C GLU A 23 12.36 40.14 -32.01
N ASN A 24 11.28 39.91 -32.74
CA ASN A 24 10.04 39.33 -32.16
C ASN A 24 10.26 37.90 -31.62
N LYS A 25 11.06 37.05 -32.26
CA LYS A 25 11.41 35.74 -31.76
C LYS A 25 12.26 35.79 -30.48
N ARG A 26 13.19 36.76 -30.38
CA ARG A 26 13.97 37.00 -29.15
C ARG A 26 13.11 37.53 -28.01
N ILE A 27 12.17 38.42 -28.29
CA ILE A 27 11.24 38.95 -27.30
C ILE A 27 10.32 37.85 -26.78
N LEU A 28 9.77 37.01 -27.67
CA LEU A 28 8.94 35.86 -27.31
C LEU A 28 9.73 34.85 -26.49
N LEU A 29 11.00 34.57 -26.85
CA LEU A 29 11.87 33.66 -26.10
C LEU A 29 12.20 34.23 -24.70
N ASN A 30 12.46 35.55 -24.60
CA ASN A 30 12.73 36.16 -23.32
C ASN A 30 11.47 36.26 -22.43
N ILE A 31 10.29 36.48 -22.98
CA ILE A 31 9.01 36.42 -22.25
C ILE A 31 8.73 34.98 -21.79
N SER A 32 8.99 33.98 -22.63
CA SER A 32 8.86 32.57 -22.29
C SER A 32 9.84 32.16 -21.16
N LEU A 33 11.11 32.58 -21.25
CA LEU A 33 12.11 32.36 -20.21
C LEU A 33 11.75 33.06 -18.90
N LEU A 34 11.22 34.28 -18.98
CA LEU A 34 10.76 35.04 -17.80
C LEU A 34 9.53 34.38 -17.18
N ALA A 35 8.57 33.89 -17.97
CA ALA A 35 7.41 33.15 -17.51
C ALA A 35 7.78 31.83 -16.85
N VAL A 36 8.74 31.08 -17.43
CA VAL A 36 9.27 29.85 -16.86
C VAL A 36 10.03 30.12 -15.54
N SER A 37 10.84 31.17 -15.50
CA SER A 37 11.55 31.55 -14.26
C SER A 37 10.59 32.02 -13.16
N LEU A 38 9.51 32.74 -13.53
CA LEU A 38 8.46 33.16 -12.60
C LEU A 38 7.66 31.96 -12.05
N LEU A 39 7.36 30.95 -12.89
CA LEU A 39 6.72 29.70 -12.48
C LEU A 39 7.60 28.90 -11.51
N ILE A 40 8.91 28.85 -11.72
CA ILE A 40 9.86 28.19 -10.82
C ILE A 40 9.91 28.89 -9.45
N VAL A 41 9.85 30.21 -9.41
CA VAL A 41 9.87 30.96 -8.13
C VAL A 41 8.57 30.76 -7.33
N ILE A 42 7.43 30.60 -8.01
CA ILE A 42 6.13 30.37 -7.37
C ILE A 42 6.00 28.93 -6.81
N SER A 43 6.75 27.96 -7.36
CA SER A 43 6.73 26.56 -6.93
C SER A 43 7.67 26.22 -5.77
N CYS A 44 8.40 27.20 -5.22
CA CYS A 44 9.28 26.98 -4.08
C CYS A 44 8.50 26.98 -2.75
N ALA A 45 8.31 25.81 -2.14
CA ALA A 45 7.81 25.69 -0.77
C ALA A 45 8.97 25.60 0.24
N VAL A 46 8.73 26.07 1.45
CA VAL A 46 9.69 25.88 2.56
C VAL A 46 9.45 24.50 3.16
N ASN A 47 10.50 23.70 3.28
CA ASN A 47 10.43 22.43 4.01
C ASN A 47 10.22 22.72 5.50
N PRO A 48 9.16 22.21 6.13
CA PRO A 48 8.82 22.54 7.52
C PRO A 48 9.89 22.10 8.54
N VAL A 49 10.67 21.08 8.21
CA VAL A 49 11.73 20.53 9.08
C VAL A 49 13.03 21.28 8.94
N THR A 50 13.50 21.49 7.69
CA THR A 50 14.83 22.07 7.43
C THR A 50 14.83 23.58 7.27
N GLY A 51 13.65 24.20 7.09
CA GLY A 51 13.51 25.63 6.76
C GLY A 51 14.04 25.99 5.36
N LYS A 52 14.59 25.04 4.60
CA LYS A 52 15.14 25.27 3.26
C LYS A 52 14.03 25.33 2.21
N ARG A 53 14.21 26.15 1.20
CA ARG A 53 13.34 26.20 0.03
C ARG A 53 13.61 24.98 -0.86
N GLN A 54 12.56 24.32 -1.30
CA GLN A 54 12.61 23.21 -2.26
C GLN A 54 11.49 23.34 -3.28
N ILE A 55 11.73 22.80 -4.48
CA ILE A 55 10.73 22.80 -5.54
C ILE A 55 9.67 21.78 -5.16
N MET A 56 8.44 22.23 -4.98
CA MET A 56 7.27 21.39 -4.73
C MET A 56 6.14 21.85 -5.64
N LEU A 57 5.67 20.96 -6.50
CA LEU A 57 4.57 21.24 -7.44
C LEU A 57 3.19 21.13 -6.80
N MET A 58 3.13 20.72 -5.53
CA MET A 58 1.89 20.48 -4.80
C MET A 58 1.79 21.41 -3.57
N SER A 59 0.70 22.15 -3.46
CA SER A 59 0.37 22.94 -2.27
C SER A 59 -0.03 22.03 -1.09
N GLU A 60 -0.14 22.59 0.12
CA GLU A 60 -0.61 21.84 1.29
C GLU A 60 -2.08 21.39 1.15
N GLN A 61 -2.96 22.25 0.59
CA GLN A 61 -4.36 21.87 0.34
C GLN A 61 -4.47 20.72 -0.68
N GLN A 62 -3.63 20.72 -1.72
CA GLN A 62 -3.59 19.64 -2.70
C GLN A 62 -3.06 18.35 -2.07
N GLU A 63 -2.05 18.45 -1.19
CA GLU A 63 -1.52 17.33 -0.42
C GLU A 63 -2.60 16.69 0.47
N ILE A 64 -3.38 17.50 1.19
CA ILE A 64 -4.50 17.04 2.02
C ILE A 64 -5.58 16.38 1.16
N ALA A 65 -5.96 17.01 0.05
CA ALA A 65 -6.97 16.46 -0.88
C ALA A 65 -6.51 15.11 -1.45
N LEU A 66 -5.22 14.94 -1.74
CA LEU A 66 -4.64 13.69 -2.21
C LEU A 66 -4.75 12.60 -1.13
N GLY A 67 -4.42 12.90 0.13
CA GLY A 67 -4.58 11.97 1.26
C GLY A 67 -6.03 11.50 1.42
N ILE A 68 -6.98 12.44 1.38
CA ILE A 68 -8.42 12.12 1.41
C ILE A 68 -8.81 11.17 0.26
N SER A 69 -8.22 11.33 -0.92
CA SER A 69 -8.51 10.46 -2.07
C SER A 69 -7.86 9.09 -1.97
N TYR A 70 -6.73 8.96 -1.26
CA TYR A 70 -6.03 7.69 -1.08
C TYR A 70 -6.63 6.83 0.03
N ASP A 71 -7.18 7.42 1.09
CA ASP A 71 -7.72 6.66 2.23
C ASP A 71 -8.77 5.59 1.83
N PRO A 72 -9.79 5.90 1.00
CA PRO A 72 -10.72 4.87 0.53
C PRO A 72 -10.04 3.76 -0.28
N GLN A 73 -8.97 4.05 -1.02
CA GLN A 73 -8.24 3.05 -1.81
C GLN A 73 -7.45 2.11 -0.90
N VAL A 74 -6.79 2.64 0.13
CA VAL A 74 -6.09 1.83 1.14
C VAL A 74 -7.09 0.95 1.88
N MET A 75 -8.24 1.51 2.28
CA MET A 75 -9.31 0.73 2.94
C MET A 75 -9.89 -0.35 2.03
N ALA A 76 -10.08 -0.07 0.74
CA ALA A 76 -10.56 -1.07 -0.23
C ALA A 76 -9.53 -2.19 -0.48
N THR A 77 -8.23 -1.88 -0.35
CA THR A 77 -7.14 -2.83 -0.62
C THR A 77 -6.83 -3.72 0.58
N PHE A 78 -6.83 -3.16 1.80
CA PHE A 78 -6.36 -3.87 2.99
C PHE A 78 -7.45 -4.11 4.04
N GLY A 79 -8.50 -3.29 4.04
CA GLY A 79 -9.48 -3.24 5.13
C GLY A 79 -8.92 -2.61 6.40
N GLU A 80 -9.81 -2.13 7.26
CA GLU A 80 -9.46 -1.70 8.61
C GLU A 80 -9.41 -2.93 9.52
N TYR A 81 -8.37 -3.07 10.34
CA TYR A 81 -8.31 -4.15 11.32
C TYR A 81 -9.40 -3.95 12.38
N ALA A 82 -10.26 -4.96 12.56
CA ALA A 82 -11.48 -4.89 13.36
C ALA A 82 -11.21 -4.99 14.87
N ASP A 83 -10.48 -4.00 15.43
CA ASP A 83 -10.21 -3.83 16.85
C ASP A 83 -10.32 -2.33 17.23
N ALA A 84 -11.49 -1.94 17.73
CA ALA A 84 -11.77 -0.54 18.04
C ALA A 84 -10.85 0.04 19.14
N THR A 85 -10.37 -0.79 20.08
CA THR A 85 -9.45 -0.38 21.14
C THR A 85 -8.09 -0.04 20.56
N LEU A 86 -7.59 -0.92 19.69
CA LEU A 86 -6.32 -0.71 19.02
C LEU A 86 -6.37 0.49 18.06
N GLN A 87 -7.46 0.66 17.30
CA GLN A 87 -7.67 1.83 16.43
C GLN A 87 -7.67 3.14 17.24
N SER A 88 -8.42 3.19 18.34
CA SER A 88 -8.48 4.36 19.23
C SER A 88 -7.11 4.68 19.83
N TYR A 89 -6.35 3.66 20.21
CA TYR A 89 -5.00 3.82 20.74
C TYR A 89 -4.07 4.47 19.71
N VAL A 90 -3.92 3.89 18.51
CA VAL A 90 -2.99 4.41 17.50
C VAL A 90 -3.38 5.81 17.06
N GLN A 91 -4.68 6.10 16.89
CA GLN A 91 -5.17 7.42 16.56
C GLN A 91 -4.84 8.44 17.65
N SER A 92 -5.02 8.10 18.94
CA SER A 92 -4.70 8.99 20.05
C SER A 92 -3.22 9.32 20.12
N ARG A 93 -2.35 8.33 19.83
CA ARG A 93 -0.89 8.51 19.80
C ARG A 93 -0.49 9.41 18.62
N GLY A 94 -1.04 9.16 17.43
CA GLY A 94 -0.81 10.02 16.27
C GLY A 94 -1.23 11.47 16.48
N THR A 95 -2.40 11.67 17.10
CA THR A 95 -2.87 13.03 17.46
C THR A 95 -1.95 13.72 18.46
N ALA A 96 -1.47 13.00 19.48
CA ALA A 96 -0.57 13.55 20.47
C ALA A 96 0.80 13.91 19.88
N MET A 97 1.38 13.02 19.08
CA MET A 97 2.66 13.23 18.41
C MET A 97 2.56 14.32 17.34
N GLY A 98 1.44 14.40 16.61
CA GLY A 98 1.19 15.45 15.64
C GLY A 98 1.32 16.86 16.21
N LYS A 99 0.84 17.09 17.44
CA LYS A 99 0.92 18.38 18.13
C LYS A 99 2.36 18.85 18.42
N ILE A 100 3.29 17.91 18.55
CA ILE A 100 4.71 18.23 18.82
C ILE A 100 5.59 18.09 17.58
N SER A 101 5.01 17.69 16.46
CA SER A 101 5.69 17.55 15.18
C SER A 101 6.02 18.90 14.54
N HIS A 102 6.78 18.90 13.45
CA HIS A 102 7.07 20.11 12.66
C HIS A 102 5.86 20.61 11.82
N ARG A 103 4.72 19.90 11.87
CA ARG A 103 3.44 20.31 11.24
C ARG A 103 2.27 20.17 12.22
N PRO A 104 2.26 20.92 13.34
CA PRO A 104 1.28 20.74 14.41
C PRO A 104 -0.16 21.13 14.04
N ASN A 105 -0.35 21.86 12.94
CA ASN A 105 -1.67 22.27 12.43
C ASN A 105 -2.25 21.28 11.40
N LEU A 106 -1.50 20.28 10.97
CA LEU A 106 -2.00 19.22 10.12
C LEU A 106 -2.79 18.21 10.95
N GLU A 107 -3.96 17.79 10.45
CA GLU A 107 -4.70 16.69 11.06
C GLU A 107 -4.04 15.37 10.71
N TYR A 108 -3.79 14.53 11.72
CA TYR A 108 -3.17 13.22 11.53
C TYR A 108 -4.21 12.11 11.72
N HIS A 109 -4.27 11.22 10.74
CA HIS A 109 -5.14 10.04 10.70
C HIS A 109 -4.28 8.79 10.76
N VAL A 110 -4.32 8.06 11.88
CA VAL A 110 -3.52 6.86 12.08
C VAL A 110 -4.44 5.66 12.20
N LYS A 111 -4.25 4.66 11.33
CA LYS A 111 -5.10 3.46 11.27
C LYS A 111 -4.27 2.19 11.29
N VAL A 112 -4.80 1.14 11.91
CA VAL A 112 -4.30 -0.22 11.75
C VAL A 112 -5.07 -0.90 10.63
N ILE A 113 -4.36 -1.35 9.60
CA ILE A 113 -4.94 -2.06 8.44
C ILE A 113 -4.76 -3.57 8.60
N ASP A 114 -5.71 -4.34 8.03
CA ASP A 114 -5.76 -5.79 8.15
C ASP A 114 -4.84 -6.47 7.12
N SER A 115 -3.54 -6.29 7.31
CA SER A 115 -2.49 -6.92 6.50
C SER A 115 -1.50 -7.67 7.39
N PRO A 116 -1.14 -8.92 7.04
CA PRO A 116 -0.14 -9.71 7.78
C PRO A 116 1.29 -9.23 7.56
N VAL A 117 1.52 -8.43 6.56
CA VAL A 117 2.84 -7.93 6.17
C VAL A 117 3.41 -7.04 7.28
N VAL A 118 4.68 -7.18 7.62
CA VAL A 118 5.35 -6.30 8.59
C VAL A 118 5.71 -4.99 7.88
N ASN A 119 4.82 -3.99 7.98
CA ASN A 119 5.02 -2.68 7.36
C ASN A 119 4.23 -1.57 8.05
N ALA A 120 4.71 -0.33 7.87
CA ALA A 120 3.99 0.91 8.10
C ALA A 120 4.26 1.83 6.90
N PHE A 121 3.38 2.76 6.61
CA PHE A 121 3.61 3.74 5.57
C PHE A 121 2.77 4.99 5.76
N ALA A 122 3.33 6.11 5.31
CA ALA A 122 2.67 7.40 5.30
C ALA A 122 2.27 7.81 3.88
N VAL A 123 1.06 8.36 3.73
CA VAL A 123 0.65 9.02 2.50
C VAL A 123 0.47 10.52 2.74
N PRO A 124 0.50 11.35 1.69
CA PRO A 124 0.34 12.79 1.83
C PRO A 124 -0.90 13.17 2.65
N GLY A 125 -0.89 14.36 3.26
CA GLY A 125 -2.07 14.91 3.92
C GLY A 125 -2.33 14.42 5.36
N GLY A 126 -1.36 13.74 5.99
CA GLY A 126 -1.46 13.38 7.40
C GLY A 126 -1.90 11.94 7.68
N TYR A 127 -1.99 11.07 6.68
CA TYR A 127 -2.45 9.69 6.85
C TYR A 127 -1.27 8.73 7.08
N ILE A 128 -1.37 7.92 8.13
CA ILE A 128 -0.39 6.88 8.52
C ILE A 128 -1.12 5.56 8.68
N TYR A 129 -0.60 4.52 8.07
CA TYR A 129 -1.14 3.17 8.14
C TYR A 129 -0.11 2.23 8.75
N LEU A 130 -0.54 1.52 9.79
CA LEU A 130 0.22 0.47 10.46
C LEU A 130 -0.43 -0.86 10.12
N THR A 131 0.30 -1.83 9.61
CA THR A 131 -0.26 -3.15 9.41
C THR A 131 -0.42 -3.88 10.74
N ARG A 132 -1.38 -4.81 10.87
CA ARG A 132 -1.42 -5.68 12.04
C ARG A 132 -0.17 -6.54 12.18
N GLY A 133 0.51 -6.81 11.06
CA GLY A 133 1.80 -7.52 11.06
C GLY A 133 2.89 -6.77 11.80
N ILE A 134 3.05 -5.44 11.56
CA ILE A 134 4.04 -4.66 12.31
C ILE A 134 3.64 -4.51 13.78
N MET A 135 2.34 -4.33 14.08
CA MET A 135 1.85 -4.26 15.45
C MET A 135 2.15 -5.54 16.22
N ALA A 136 2.00 -6.72 15.60
CA ALA A 136 2.36 -8.00 16.19
C ALA A 136 3.87 -8.15 16.42
N GLN A 137 4.69 -7.57 15.54
CA GLN A 137 6.15 -7.68 15.59
C GLN A 137 6.78 -6.82 16.68
N LEU A 138 6.31 -5.59 16.89
CA LEU A 138 6.80 -4.68 17.92
C LEU A 138 6.68 -5.28 19.33
N ASN A 139 7.59 -4.93 20.23
CA ASN A 139 7.70 -5.51 21.57
C ASN A 139 7.39 -4.53 22.71
N ASN A 140 7.33 -3.23 22.46
CA ASN A 140 7.04 -2.22 23.47
C ASN A 140 6.49 -0.93 22.83
N GLU A 141 5.93 -0.04 23.68
CA GLU A 141 5.39 1.24 23.20
C GLU A 141 6.47 2.15 22.61
N ALA A 142 7.70 2.09 23.11
CA ALA A 142 8.76 2.97 22.60
C ALA A 142 9.18 2.58 21.18
N GLU A 143 9.21 1.29 20.82
CA GLU A 143 9.35 0.84 19.42
C GLU A 143 8.20 1.36 18.57
N PHE A 144 6.96 1.24 19.04
CA PHE A 144 5.78 1.75 18.36
C PHE A 144 5.87 3.26 18.12
N GLU A 145 6.23 4.04 19.14
CA GLU A 145 6.40 5.49 19.03
C GLU A 145 7.54 5.87 18.07
N GLY A 146 8.60 5.09 18.03
CA GLY A 146 9.70 5.26 17.08
C GLY A 146 9.24 5.08 15.64
N VAL A 147 8.51 3.99 15.35
CA VAL A 147 7.95 3.73 14.01
C VAL A 147 6.91 4.79 13.63
N LEU A 148 5.99 5.13 14.53
CA LEU A 148 5.00 6.19 14.29
C LEU A 148 5.66 7.53 14.02
N GLY A 149 6.72 7.85 14.77
CA GLY A 149 7.51 9.07 14.60
C GLY A 149 8.28 9.10 13.28
N HIS A 150 8.78 7.97 12.82
CA HIS A 150 9.42 7.82 11.51
C HIS A 150 8.42 8.11 10.38
N GLU A 151 7.23 7.51 10.42
CA GLU A 151 6.17 7.76 9.42
C GLU A 151 5.70 9.23 9.46
N MET A 152 5.52 9.77 10.66
CA MET A 152 5.20 11.19 10.82
C MET A 152 6.33 12.09 10.31
N GLY A 153 7.58 11.66 10.41
CA GLY A 153 8.74 12.31 9.85
C GLY A 153 8.66 12.46 8.33
N HIS A 154 8.24 11.40 7.63
CA HIS A 154 8.00 11.45 6.18
C HIS A 154 6.93 12.49 5.80
N ILE A 155 5.86 12.58 6.58
CA ILE A 155 4.80 13.60 6.38
C ILE A 155 5.35 15.01 6.71
N ALA A 156 6.03 15.17 7.83
CA ALA A 156 6.55 16.46 8.28
C ALA A 156 7.57 17.04 7.30
N ALA A 157 8.47 16.22 6.79
CA ALA A 157 9.44 16.61 5.77
C ALA A 157 8.89 16.63 4.33
N ARG A 158 7.63 16.19 4.13
CA ARG A 158 6.93 16.12 2.84
C ARG A 158 7.66 15.24 1.81
N HIS A 159 8.25 14.12 2.24
CA HIS A 159 9.07 13.26 1.39
C HIS A 159 8.28 12.71 0.20
N THR A 160 7.05 12.23 0.40
CA THR A 160 6.19 11.71 -0.69
C THR A 160 5.87 12.79 -1.73
N VAL A 161 5.58 14.02 -1.30
CA VAL A 161 5.32 15.16 -2.21
C VAL A 161 6.57 15.53 -3.01
N SER A 162 7.74 15.55 -2.34
CA SER A 162 9.03 15.78 -2.99
C SER A 162 9.35 14.71 -4.03
N GLN A 163 9.12 13.44 -3.71
CA GLN A 163 9.32 12.31 -4.61
C GLN A 163 8.40 12.39 -5.83
N GLN A 164 7.11 12.65 -5.64
CA GLN A 164 6.16 12.85 -6.75
C GLN A 164 6.56 14.02 -7.64
N THR A 165 7.01 15.14 -7.04
CA THR A 165 7.52 16.29 -7.80
C THR A 165 8.71 15.91 -8.65
N LYS A 166 9.68 15.16 -8.12
CA LYS A 166 10.86 14.66 -8.87
C LYS A 166 10.45 13.74 -10.01
N GLN A 167 9.48 12.83 -9.77
CA GLN A 167 8.94 11.93 -10.81
C GLN A 167 8.23 12.70 -11.91
N GLN A 168 7.36 13.66 -11.56
CA GLN A 168 6.64 14.49 -12.55
C GLN A 168 7.62 15.32 -13.41
N LEU A 169 8.63 15.93 -12.80
CA LEU A 169 9.67 16.65 -13.53
C LEU A 169 10.51 15.72 -14.42
N GLY A 170 10.86 14.52 -13.93
CA GLY A 170 11.56 13.49 -14.71
C GLY A 170 10.72 12.99 -15.88
N THR A 171 9.42 12.80 -15.67
CA THR A 171 8.47 12.37 -16.70
C THR A 171 8.27 13.45 -17.77
N LEU A 172 8.17 14.73 -17.40
CA LEU A 172 8.07 15.85 -18.33
C LEU A 172 9.28 15.95 -19.27
N LEU A 173 10.46 15.50 -18.81
CA LEU A 173 11.68 15.44 -19.60
C LEU A 173 11.74 14.21 -20.53
N LEU A 174 10.95 13.16 -20.24
CA LEU A 174 10.94 11.88 -20.96
C LEU A 174 9.73 11.69 -21.91
N ILE A 175 8.62 12.44 -21.73
CA ILE A 175 7.40 12.26 -22.52
C ILE A 175 7.40 13.10 -23.78
N GLY A 176 7.80 12.41 -24.87
CA GLY A 176 7.02 12.23 -26.08
C GLY A 176 6.39 10.83 -26.14
N GLY A 177 5.25 10.66 -25.54
CA GLY A 177 4.34 9.55 -25.83
C GLY A 177 4.33 8.39 -24.85
N MET A 178 3.20 8.22 -24.22
CA MET A 178 2.43 6.96 -24.02
C MET A 178 1.35 7.19 -22.97
N ILE A 179 0.09 7.12 -23.34
CA ILE A 179 -1.04 7.00 -22.40
C ILE A 179 -1.94 5.87 -22.91
N ALA A 180 -2.11 4.84 -22.13
CA ALA A 180 -3.00 3.71 -22.41
C ALA A 180 -4.32 3.80 -21.60
N SER A 181 -5.35 3.25 -22.15
CA SER A 181 -6.77 3.26 -21.83
C SER A 181 -7.18 3.08 -20.33
N GLU A 182 -8.08 3.97 -19.85
CA GLU A 182 -8.29 4.27 -18.43
C GLU A 182 -9.36 3.48 -17.64
N LYS A 183 -10.30 2.76 -18.25
CA LYS A 183 -11.51 2.31 -17.51
C LYS A 183 -11.49 0.88 -16.95
N PHE A 184 -10.91 -0.10 -17.61
CA PHE A 184 -10.71 -1.44 -17.02
C PHE A 184 -9.41 -1.53 -16.25
N ALA A 185 -8.41 -0.78 -16.67
CA ALA A 185 -7.20 -0.55 -15.89
C ALA A 185 -7.51 0.03 -14.51
N SER A 186 -8.60 0.81 -14.34
CA SER A 186 -8.89 1.47 -13.08
C SER A 186 -9.20 0.51 -11.93
N TYR A 187 -9.93 -0.60 -12.12
CA TYR A 187 -10.22 -1.53 -11.02
C TYR A 187 -9.02 -2.42 -10.65
N ALA A 188 -8.33 -2.96 -11.64
CA ALA A 188 -7.04 -3.61 -11.41
C ALA A 188 -6.01 -2.58 -10.90
N GLN A 189 -6.09 -1.34 -11.37
CA GLN A 189 -5.25 -0.22 -10.99
C GLN A 189 -5.58 0.32 -9.59
N TYR A 190 -6.83 0.30 -9.09
CA TYR A 190 -7.16 0.64 -7.71
C TYR A 190 -6.53 -0.34 -6.72
N ALA A 191 -6.63 -1.65 -6.96
CA ALA A 191 -5.95 -2.65 -6.16
C ALA A 191 -4.42 -2.54 -6.28
N MET A 192 -3.91 -2.29 -7.49
CA MET A 192 -2.48 -2.07 -7.73
C MET A 192 -1.98 -0.74 -7.15
N GLN A 193 -2.75 0.34 -7.17
CA GLN A 193 -2.36 1.62 -6.57
C GLN A 193 -2.31 1.55 -5.04
N GLY A 194 -3.28 0.91 -4.38
CA GLY A 194 -3.22 0.64 -2.95
C GLY A 194 -2.01 -0.22 -2.59
N MET A 195 -1.75 -1.27 -3.37
CA MET A 195 -0.54 -2.09 -3.23
C MET A 195 0.75 -1.29 -3.50
N GLN A 196 0.76 -0.38 -4.49
CA GLN A 196 1.92 0.48 -4.78
C GLN A 196 2.25 1.43 -3.64
N LEU A 197 1.25 1.92 -2.89
CA LEU A 197 1.48 2.75 -1.71
C LEU A 197 2.23 1.99 -0.61
N LEU A 198 1.95 0.69 -0.45
CA LEU A 198 2.66 -0.20 0.46
C LEU A 198 4.14 -0.41 0.06
N PHE A 199 4.48 -0.19 -1.22
CA PHE A 199 5.81 -0.42 -1.79
C PHE A 199 6.53 0.85 -2.25
N LEU A 200 6.03 2.05 -1.85
CA LEU A 200 6.77 3.30 -2.09
C LEU A 200 8.11 3.24 -1.37
N SER A 201 9.19 3.41 -2.10
CA SER A 201 10.54 3.42 -1.53
C SER A 201 11.11 4.84 -1.54
N PHE A 202 11.67 5.24 -0.42
CA PHE A 202 12.29 6.55 -0.24
C PHE A 202 13.80 6.53 -0.53
N SER A 203 14.41 7.71 -0.69
CA SER A 203 15.85 7.79 -0.80
C SER A 203 16.49 7.58 0.57
N ARG A 204 17.76 7.12 0.58
CA ARG A 204 18.52 6.94 1.84
C ARG A 204 18.64 8.23 2.66
N GLU A 205 18.57 9.39 2.02
CA GLU A 205 18.59 10.68 2.71
C GLU A 205 17.26 11.00 3.36
N ASP A 206 16.14 10.70 2.65
CA ASP A 206 14.79 10.82 3.22
C ASP A 206 14.66 9.90 4.44
N GLU A 207 15.21 8.68 4.37
CA GLU A 207 15.22 7.72 5.48
C GLU A 207 16.01 8.23 6.68
N ARG A 208 17.22 8.79 6.47
CA ARG A 208 17.99 9.40 7.57
C ARG A 208 17.21 10.51 8.25
N GLN A 209 16.56 11.37 7.47
CA GLN A 209 15.75 12.45 8.02
C GLN A 209 14.55 11.91 8.78
N ALA A 210 13.87 10.87 8.27
CA ALA A 210 12.75 10.23 8.96
C ALA A 210 13.20 9.55 10.26
N ASP A 211 14.37 8.91 10.30
CA ASP A 211 14.95 8.32 11.51
C ASP A 211 15.31 9.38 12.57
N ASP A 212 15.88 10.50 12.15
CA ASP A 212 16.19 11.63 13.03
C ASP A 212 14.91 12.19 13.66
N LEU A 213 13.86 12.38 12.87
CA LEU A 213 12.56 12.85 13.34
C LEU A 213 11.85 11.81 14.21
N GLY A 214 11.94 10.54 13.87
CA GLY A 214 11.40 9.45 14.68
C GLY A 214 12.02 9.43 16.08
N SER A 215 13.35 9.52 16.16
CA SER A 215 14.08 9.64 17.43
C SER A 215 13.68 10.89 18.20
N GLU A 216 13.56 12.04 17.54
CA GLU A 216 13.11 13.30 18.12
C GLU A 216 11.71 13.18 18.71
N TYR A 217 10.74 12.74 17.91
CA TYR A 217 9.33 12.73 18.31
C TYR A 217 9.07 11.72 19.41
N ALA A 218 9.60 10.48 19.30
CA ALA A 218 9.47 9.50 20.38
C ALA A 218 10.05 10.02 21.70
N THR A 219 11.24 10.66 21.66
CA THR A 219 11.90 11.20 22.86
C THR A 219 11.12 12.39 23.43
N LYS A 220 10.58 13.30 22.62
CA LYS A 220 9.70 14.40 23.05
C LYS A 220 8.39 13.89 23.66
N MET A 221 7.87 12.75 23.22
CA MET A 221 6.72 12.08 23.80
C MET A 221 7.06 11.39 25.14
N GLY A 222 8.32 11.43 25.58
CA GLY A 222 8.79 10.83 26.82
C GLY A 222 9.10 9.35 26.74
N TYR A 223 9.34 8.82 25.52
CA TYR A 223 9.73 7.43 25.30
C TYR A 223 11.22 7.32 24.99
N ASP A 224 11.78 6.14 25.22
CA ASP A 224 13.15 5.83 24.85
C ASP A 224 13.26 5.58 23.34
N GLY A 225 13.60 6.62 22.58
CA GLY A 225 13.74 6.54 21.12
C GLY A 225 14.78 5.51 20.66
N ALA A 226 15.69 5.06 21.54
CA ALA A 226 16.67 4.02 21.22
C ALA A 226 16.01 2.67 20.90
N GLN A 227 14.78 2.43 21.37
CA GLN A 227 14.03 1.21 21.07
C GLN A 227 13.71 1.08 19.57
N MET A 228 13.60 2.18 18.82
CA MET A 228 13.47 2.14 17.37
C MET A 228 14.70 1.47 16.70
N ALA A 229 15.91 1.68 17.23
CA ALA A 229 17.10 1.00 16.71
C ALA A 229 17.01 -0.53 16.94
N GLU A 230 16.50 -0.96 18.09
CA GLU A 230 16.32 -2.39 18.39
C GLU A 230 15.31 -3.02 17.41
N PHE A 231 14.21 -2.35 17.11
CA PHE A 231 13.27 -2.81 16.09
C PHE A 231 13.94 -2.94 14.70
N PHE A 232 14.78 -2.00 14.28
CA PHE A 232 15.53 -2.14 13.01
C PHE A 232 16.47 -3.35 13.01
N ARG A 233 17.09 -3.66 14.14
CA ARG A 233 17.90 -4.86 14.32
C ARG A 233 17.08 -6.14 14.13
N VAL A 234 15.85 -6.17 14.66
CA VAL A 234 14.91 -7.28 14.47
C VAL A 234 14.58 -7.45 12.98
N LEU A 235 14.26 -6.36 12.29
CA LEU A 235 13.97 -6.39 10.84
C LEU A 235 15.16 -6.93 10.03
N GLN A 236 16.39 -6.58 10.39
CA GLN A 236 17.59 -7.13 9.74
C GLN A 236 17.73 -8.63 9.99
N LYS A 237 17.49 -9.11 11.24
CA LYS A 237 17.46 -10.55 11.55
C LYS A 237 16.39 -11.28 10.73
N MET A 238 15.18 -10.72 10.62
CA MET A 238 14.10 -11.28 9.79
C MET A 238 14.50 -11.36 8.33
N ASN A 239 15.16 -10.35 7.79
CA ASN A 239 15.64 -10.33 6.41
C ASN A 239 16.70 -11.41 6.16
N MET A 240 17.63 -11.60 7.08
CA MET A 240 18.63 -12.68 6.99
C MET A 240 17.99 -14.07 7.08
N ALA A 241 17.01 -14.25 7.93
CA ALA A 241 16.27 -15.51 8.06
C ALA A 241 15.43 -15.83 6.82
N SER A 242 14.94 -14.80 6.12
CA SER A 242 14.07 -14.93 4.93
C SER A 242 14.83 -15.11 3.61
N GLN A 243 16.15 -15.24 3.59
CA GLN A 243 16.95 -15.45 2.35
C GLN A 243 16.47 -16.62 1.47
N GLN A 244 15.46 -17.36 1.91
CA GLN A 244 14.75 -18.38 1.15
C GLN A 244 13.34 -18.00 0.67
N GLY A 245 12.84 -16.77 0.89
CA GLY A 245 11.48 -16.46 0.45
C GLY A 245 10.82 -15.13 0.77
N GLY A 246 11.51 -14.03 0.94
CA GLY A 246 10.87 -12.71 0.99
C GLY A 246 11.50 -11.73 1.99
N VAL A 247 11.85 -10.55 1.50
CA VAL A 247 12.32 -9.44 2.33
C VAL A 247 11.14 -8.89 3.14
N PRO A 248 11.29 -8.61 4.46
CA PRO A 248 10.30 -7.84 5.18
C PRO A 248 9.97 -6.57 4.41
N THR A 249 8.70 -6.33 4.13
CA THR A 249 8.28 -5.26 3.23
C THR A 249 8.74 -3.90 3.74
N PHE A 250 8.84 -3.72 5.06
CA PHE A 250 9.37 -2.50 5.67
C PHE A 250 10.77 -2.15 5.15
N LEU A 251 11.71 -3.12 5.08
CA LEU A 251 13.06 -2.85 4.56
C LEU A 251 13.11 -2.58 3.05
N SER A 252 12.09 -3.06 2.31
CA SER A 252 11.98 -2.79 0.87
C SER A 252 11.50 -1.36 0.60
N THR A 253 10.62 -0.85 1.44
CA THR A 253 10.07 0.51 1.36
C THR A 253 10.97 1.54 2.05
N HIS A 254 11.67 1.13 3.10
CA HIS A 254 12.57 1.95 3.92
C HIS A 254 14.01 1.40 3.87
N PRO A 255 14.72 1.61 2.75
CA PRO A 255 16.06 1.05 2.55
C PRO A 255 17.05 1.59 3.59
N ASP A 256 17.85 0.68 4.15
CA ASP A 256 18.84 1.02 5.16
C ASP A 256 19.84 2.07 4.63
N PRO A 257 19.96 3.24 5.27
CA PRO A 257 20.96 4.25 4.90
C PRO A 257 22.40 3.86 5.25
N GLY A 258 22.65 2.68 5.85
CA GLY A 258 23.97 2.10 6.09
C GLY A 258 24.50 2.21 7.51
N ASP A 259 24.00 3.14 8.34
CA ASP A 259 24.40 3.31 9.76
C ASP A 259 23.18 3.65 10.63
N ARG A 260 22.03 3.10 10.24
CA ARG A 260 20.72 3.42 10.81
C ARG A 260 20.67 3.18 12.33
N TYR A 261 21.11 2.01 12.75
CA TYR A 261 21.13 1.62 14.16
C TYR A 261 21.89 2.62 15.03
N ASN A 262 23.16 2.88 14.70
CA ASN A 262 24.00 3.79 15.48
C ASN A 262 23.56 5.25 15.38
N ALA A 263 23.03 5.66 14.23
CA ALA A 263 22.50 7.02 14.05
C ALA A 263 21.33 7.28 14.99
N VAL A 264 20.35 6.37 15.06
CA VAL A 264 19.21 6.46 15.97
C VAL A 264 19.66 6.53 17.43
N LEU A 265 20.64 5.69 17.83
CA LEU A 265 21.17 5.74 19.19
C LEU A 265 21.83 7.09 19.51
N ARG A 266 22.64 7.66 18.59
CA ARG A 266 23.27 8.97 18.79
C ARG A 266 22.24 10.09 18.89
N ASN A 267 21.25 10.10 18.00
CA ASN A 267 20.22 11.13 17.93
C ASN A 267 19.32 11.08 19.16
N THR A 268 18.91 9.89 19.57
CA THR A 268 18.15 9.71 20.81
C THR A 268 18.88 10.27 22.02
N ARG A 269 20.19 9.95 22.20
CA ARG A 269 20.99 10.50 23.30
C ARG A 269 21.04 12.02 23.25
N ALA A 270 21.28 12.63 22.09
CA ALA A 270 21.30 14.08 21.94
C ALA A 270 19.97 14.73 22.36
N TRP A 271 18.82 14.11 22.00
CA TRP A 271 17.51 14.59 22.44
C TRP A 271 17.28 14.37 23.92
N GLN A 272 17.67 13.23 24.49
CA GLN A 272 17.58 12.95 25.93
C GLN A 272 18.41 13.93 26.74
N ASP A 273 19.63 14.23 26.29
CA ASP A 273 20.51 15.24 26.92
C ASP A 273 19.94 16.66 26.83
N SER A 274 19.21 16.97 25.77
CA SER A 274 18.56 18.26 25.59
C SER A 274 17.31 18.42 26.48
N LEU A 275 16.46 17.39 26.53
CA LEU A 275 15.17 17.43 27.24
C LEU A 275 15.33 17.19 28.74
N LYS A 276 16.34 16.40 29.15
CA LYS A 276 16.66 16.11 30.57
C LYS A 276 15.47 15.61 31.40
N LEU A 277 14.61 14.76 30.80
CA LEU A 277 13.52 14.14 31.54
C LEU A 277 14.09 13.18 32.60
N PRO A 278 13.40 12.99 33.75
CA PRO A 278 13.87 12.09 34.80
C PRO A 278 14.03 10.63 34.40
N SER A 279 13.21 10.19 33.43
CA SER A 279 13.26 8.87 32.82
C SER A 279 12.51 8.86 31.50
N TYR A 280 12.82 7.87 30.67
CA TYR A 280 12.13 7.60 29.39
C TYR A 280 11.43 6.26 29.45
N LYS A 281 10.19 6.22 28.96
CA LYS A 281 9.31 5.04 29.01
C LYS A 281 9.71 4.05 27.92
N VAL A 282 9.60 2.76 28.25
CA VAL A 282 9.63 1.66 27.28
C VAL A 282 8.26 1.01 27.18
N ASN A 283 7.61 0.78 28.34
CA ASN A 283 6.24 0.28 28.46
C ASN A 283 5.99 -1.06 27.72
N THR A 284 6.83 -2.05 27.99
CA THR A 284 6.74 -3.38 27.38
C THR A 284 5.41 -4.07 27.73
N ASP A 285 5.07 -4.16 29.02
CA ASP A 285 3.94 -4.96 29.47
C ASP A 285 2.60 -4.39 29.00
N SER A 286 2.42 -3.06 29.02
CA SER A 286 1.21 -2.40 28.52
C SER A 286 1.01 -2.62 27.03
N TYR A 287 2.09 -2.51 26.24
CA TYR A 287 2.05 -2.77 24.81
C TYR A 287 1.68 -4.21 24.49
N LEU A 288 2.37 -5.18 25.12
CA LEU A 288 2.10 -6.58 24.92
C LEU A 288 0.65 -6.95 25.27
N GLN A 289 0.11 -6.41 26.37
CA GLN A 289 -1.29 -6.62 26.74
C GLN A 289 -2.27 -6.02 25.73
N MET A 290 -1.93 -4.91 25.10
CA MET A 290 -2.76 -4.26 24.09
C MET A 290 -2.86 -5.08 22.81
N ILE A 291 -1.78 -5.76 22.41
CA ILE A 291 -1.76 -6.59 21.19
C ILE A 291 -2.14 -8.06 21.45
N ASP A 292 -2.49 -8.43 22.70
CA ASP A 292 -2.90 -9.80 23.02
C ASP A 292 -4.14 -10.20 22.24
N GLY A 293 -4.04 -11.29 21.49
CA GLY A 293 -5.11 -11.76 20.59
C GLY A 293 -5.06 -11.21 19.17
N ILE A 294 -4.09 -10.36 18.81
CA ILE A 294 -3.95 -9.88 17.43
C ILE A 294 -3.75 -11.04 16.46
N VAL A 295 -4.39 -10.98 15.29
CA VAL A 295 -4.26 -12.02 14.26
C VAL A 295 -2.83 -12.05 13.72
N TYR A 296 -2.25 -13.24 13.61
CA TYR A 296 -0.89 -13.49 13.14
C TYR A 296 -0.87 -14.23 11.81
N GLY A 297 -0.13 -13.73 10.83
CA GLY A 297 -0.12 -14.28 9.48
C GLY A 297 -1.46 -14.02 8.75
N GLU A 298 -1.77 -14.82 7.73
CA GLU A 298 -3.03 -14.68 6.99
C GLU A 298 -4.25 -15.03 7.86
N ASP A 299 -5.37 -14.31 7.64
CA ASP A 299 -6.64 -14.64 8.27
C ASP A 299 -7.47 -15.53 7.35
N PRO A 300 -7.55 -16.84 7.61
CA PRO A 300 -8.25 -17.75 6.73
C PRO A 300 -9.76 -17.52 6.68
N ARG A 301 -10.35 -16.75 7.61
CA ARG A 301 -11.78 -16.42 7.62
C ARG A 301 -12.16 -15.50 6.45
N GLN A 302 -11.22 -14.63 6.03
CA GLN A 302 -11.39 -13.69 4.91
C GLN A 302 -11.05 -14.31 3.54
N GLY A 303 -10.74 -15.58 3.51
CA GLY A 303 -10.41 -16.34 2.32
C GLY A 303 -9.02 -16.96 2.39
N TYR A 304 -8.94 -18.20 1.90
CA TYR A 304 -7.67 -18.95 1.83
C TYR A 304 -7.70 -19.95 0.68
N THR A 305 -6.54 -20.44 0.28
CA THR A 305 -6.40 -21.43 -0.78
C THR A 305 -5.92 -22.79 -0.23
N GLU A 306 -6.46 -23.87 -0.77
CA GLU A 306 -5.88 -25.20 -0.66
C GLU A 306 -5.75 -25.78 -2.08
N GLY A 307 -4.51 -26.01 -2.50
CA GLY A 307 -4.23 -26.30 -3.91
C GLY A 307 -4.72 -25.15 -4.80
N ASN A 308 -5.52 -25.48 -5.80
CA ASN A 308 -6.12 -24.52 -6.72
C ASN A 308 -7.57 -24.14 -6.36
N THR A 309 -7.99 -24.33 -5.13
CA THR A 309 -9.32 -23.95 -4.69
C THR A 309 -9.25 -22.83 -3.66
N PHE A 310 -9.99 -21.78 -3.91
CA PHE A 310 -10.21 -20.67 -2.99
C PHE A 310 -11.48 -20.92 -2.18
N TYR A 311 -11.40 -20.78 -0.87
CA TYR A 311 -12.48 -20.90 0.10
C TYR A 311 -12.67 -19.57 0.81
N HIS A 312 -13.91 -19.12 0.93
CA HIS A 312 -14.24 -17.94 1.74
C HIS A 312 -15.21 -18.32 2.86
N PRO A 313 -14.75 -18.59 4.07
CA PRO A 313 -15.56 -19.06 5.20
C PRO A 313 -16.70 -18.14 5.60
N GLU A 314 -16.46 -16.83 5.70
CA GLU A 314 -17.45 -15.85 6.12
C GLU A 314 -18.56 -15.68 5.10
N LEU A 315 -18.22 -15.55 3.81
CA LEU A 315 -19.20 -15.41 2.73
C LEU A 315 -19.72 -16.75 2.20
N LYS A 316 -19.18 -17.88 2.70
CA LYS A 316 -19.63 -19.26 2.44
C LYS A 316 -19.68 -19.62 0.96
N PHE A 317 -18.62 -19.29 0.24
CA PHE A 317 -18.43 -19.73 -1.14
C PHE A 317 -17.06 -20.34 -1.37
N LYS A 318 -16.92 -21.07 -2.47
CA LYS A 318 -15.65 -21.59 -2.98
C LYS A 318 -15.65 -21.57 -4.50
N PHE A 319 -14.47 -21.50 -5.08
CA PHE A 319 -14.25 -21.75 -6.52
C PHE A 319 -12.81 -22.20 -6.74
N SER A 320 -12.56 -22.86 -7.87
CA SER A 320 -11.22 -23.26 -8.28
C SER A 320 -10.67 -22.28 -9.31
N PHE A 321 -9.37 -22.11 -9.33
CA PHE A 321 -8.68 -21.24 -10.30
C PHE A 321 -7.67 -22.05 -11.13
N PRO A 322 -7.29 -21.57 -12.33
CA PRO A 322 -6.44 -22.34 -13.23
C PRO A 322 -5.06 -22.64 -12.64
N THR A 323 -4.55 -23.83 -12.86
CA THR A 323 -3.20 -24.23 -12.42
C THR A 323 -2.15 -23.33 -13.07
N GLY A 324 -1.19 -22.87 -12.27
CA GLY A 324 -0.13 -21.95 -12.72
C GLY A 324 -0.54 -20.47 -12.75
N TRP A 325 -1.80 -20.17 -12.41
CA TRP A 325 -2.22 -18.78 -12.20
C TRP A 325 -2.04 -18.38 -10.73
N THR A 326 -1.75 -17.11 -10.49
CA THR A 326 -1.60 -16.55 -9.14
C THR A 326 -2.90 -15.91 -8.70
N LEU A 327 -3.38 -16.27 -7.50
CA LEU A 327 -4.54 -15.65 -6.88
C LEU A 327 -4.07 -14.64 -5.82
N THR A 328 -4.63 -13.43 -5.88
CA THR A 328 -4.47 -12.38 -4.86
C THR A 328 -5.83 -12.06 -4.28
N ASN A 329 -5.99 -12.24 -2.97
CA ASN A 329 -7.21 -11.92 -2.24
C ASN A 329 -7.07 -10.54 -1.58
N ALA A 330 -8.04 -9.67 -1.83
CA ALA A 330 -8.17 -8.37 -1.17
C ALA A 330 -9.61 -8.21 -0.62
N PRO A 331 -9.86 -7.32 0.35
CA PRO A 331 -11.16 -7.20 1.00
C PRO A 331 -12.34 -6.97 0.07
N THR A 332 -12.13 -6.30 -1.06
CA THR A 332 -13.21 -5.94 -2.00
C THR A 332 -13.22 -6.80 -3.27
N GLN A 333 -12.14 -7.55 -3.53
CA GLN A 333 -12.00 -8.32 -4.77
C GLN A 333 -10.95 -9.42 -4.66
N VAL A 334 -11.11 -10.45 -5.50
CA VAL A 334 -10.07 -11.45 -5.77
C VAL A 334 -9.62 -11.30 -7.21
N THR A 335 -8.30 -11.24 -7.43
CA THR A 335 -7.70 -11.22 -8.76
C THR A 335 -6.93 -12.51 -9.01
N ILE A 336 -7.04 -13.05 -10.23
CA ILE A 336 -6.37 -14.28 -10.62
C ILE A 336 -5.76 -14.07 -12.01
N GLN A 337 -4.46 -14.26 -12.16
CA GLN A 337 -3.78 -13.98 -13.42
C GLN A 337 -2.64 -14.97 -13.70
N PRO A 338 -2.37 -15.27 -14.97
CA PRO A 338 -1.22 -16.07 -15.38
C PRO A 338 0.09 -15.27 -15.21
N SER A 339 1.21 -15.98 -15.23
CA SER A 339 2.54 -15.37 -15.06
C SER A 339 2.91 -14.36 -16.15
N ASP A 340 2.35 -14.50 -17.36
CA ASP A 340 2.57 -13.59 -18.49
C ASP A 340 1.65 -12.36 -18.50
N GLN A 341 0.70 -12.27 -17.54
CA GLN A 341 -0.24 -11.17 -17.33
C GLN A 341 -1.13 -10.81 -18.53
N LYS A 342 -1.32 -11.73 -19.48
CA LYS A 342 -2.14 -11.51 -20.67
C LYS A 342 -3.63 -11.73 -20.47
N ALA A 343 -4.01 -12.29 -19.33
CA ALA A 343 -5.40 -12.48 -18.92
C ALA A 343 -5.59 -12.16 -17.45
N LEU A 344 -6.82 -11.87 -17.07
CA LEU A 344 -7.21 -11.57 -15.69
C LEU A 344 -8.59 -12.17 -15.42
N ILE A 345 -8.75 -12.86 -14.29
CA ILE A 345 -10.06 -13.08 -13.70
C ILE A 345 -10.18 -12.14 -12.51
N LEU A 346 -11.19 -11.28 -12.53
CA LEU A 346 -11.58 -10.44 -11.42
C LEU A 346 -12.86 -11.01 -10.81
N PHE A 347 -12.88 -11.20 -9.50
CA PHE A 347 -14.06 -11.63 -8.75
C PHE A 347 -14.38 -10.61 -7.67
N THR A 348 -15.68 -10.23 -7.57
CA THR A 348 -16.14 -9.22 -6.61
C THR A 348 -17.59 -9.48 -6.19
N VAL A 349 -18.07 -8.72 -5.20
CA VAL A 349 -19.47 -8.67 -4.77
C VAL A 349 -20.13 -7.44 -5.36
N SER A 350 -21.26 -7.61 -6.04
CA SER A 350 -22.03 -6.48 -6.56
C SER A 350 -22.83 -5.81 -5.44
N THR A 351 -22.87 -4.48 -5.47
CA THR A 351 -23.73 -3.67 -4.59
C THR A 351 -25.14 -3.48 -5.14
N GLN A 352 -25.43 -4.02 -6.34
CA GLN A 352 -26.73 -3.93 -6.98
C GLN A 352 -27.73 -4.87 -6.31
N ASN A 353 -29.01 -4.62 -6.52
CA ASN A 353 -30.13 -5.35 -5.89
C ASN A 353 -30.73 -6.46 -6.76
N SER A 354 -30.18 -6.73 -7.94
CA SER A 354 -30.57 -7.84 -8.82
C SER A 354 -29.45 -8.21 -9.79
N LEU A 355 -29.50 -9.44 -10.32
CA LEU A 355 -28.57 -9.90 -11.36
C LEU A 355 -28.61 -9.01 -12.61
N GLN A 356 -29.82 -8.61 -13.03
CA GLN A 356 -29.96 -7.76 -14.21
C GLN A 356 -29.35 -6.39 -13.96
N ALA A 357 -29.60 -5.77 -12.80
CA ALA A 357 -29.00 -4.49 -12.45
C ALA A 357 -27.46 -4.58 -12.34
N ALA A 358 -26.93 -5.70 -11.83
CA ALA A 358 -25.49 -5.94 -11.78
C ALA A 358 -24.88 -6.01 -13.20
N ALA A 359 -25.54 -6.73 -14.12
CA ALA A 359 -25.09 -6.82 -15.51
C ALA A 359 -25.17 -5.47 -16.22
N ASP A 360 -26.31 -4.77 -16.13
CA ASP A 360 -26.54 -3.48 -16.79
C ASP A 360 -25.57 -2.41 -16.27
N SER A 361 -25.37 -2.36 -14.95
CA SER A 361 -24.42 -1.45 -14.30
C SER A 361 -22.97 -1.72 -14.76
N THR A 362 -22.60 -2.99 -14.88
CA THR A 362 -21.27 -3.39 -15.40
C THR A 362 -21.08 -2.90 -16.82
N LEU A 363 -22.04 -3.18 -17.72
CA LEU A 363 -21.97 -2.74 -19.12
C LEU A 363 -21.80 -1.21 -19.22
N ALA A 364 -22.59 -0.47 -18.42
CA ALA A 364 -22.57 0.99 -18.43
C ALA A 364 -21.27 1.55 -17.85
N ASN A 365 -20.85 1.07 -16.68
CA ASN A 365 -19.70 1.64 -15.95
C ASN A 365 -18.38 1.40 -16.68
N TYR A 366 -18.25 0.24 -17.35
CA TYR A 366 -17.02 -0.11 -18.07
C TYR A 366 -17.10 0.20 -19.58
N GLY A 367 -18.22 0.73 -20.08
CA GLY A 367 -18.39 1.05 -21.48
C GLY A 367 -18.32 -0.21 -22.37
N LEU A 368 -18.90 -1.31 -21.90
CA LEU A 368 -18.85 -2.61 -22.57
C LEU A 368 -19.92 -2.70 -23.66
N GLN A 369 -19.52 -3.16 -24.85
CA GLN A 369 -20.39 -3.47 -25.95
C GLN A 369 -20.80 -4.94 -25.89
N LEU A 370 -22.05 -5.19 -25.46
CA LEU A 370 -22.59 -6.54 -25.32
C LEU A 370 -22.62 -7.28 -26.68
N GLN A 371 -21.99 -8.45 -26.72
CA GLN A 371 -22.01 -9.36 -27.89
C GLN A 371 -22.99 -10.51 -27.71
N ARG A 372 -23.05 -11.08 -26.53
CA ARG A 372 -23.94 -12.20 -26.18
C ARG A 372 -24.34 -12.10 -24.70
N SER A 373 -25.58 -12.48 -24.41
CA SER A 373 -26.07 -12.66 -23.04
C SER A 373 -26.89 -13.94 -22.95
N GLU A 374 -26.72 -14.66 -21.85
CA GLU A 374 -27.42 -15.91 -21.59
C GLU A 374 -27.85 -15.94 -20.11
N LYS A 375 -29.07 -16.42 -19.85
CA LYS A 375 -29.58 -16.68 -18.49
C LYS A 375 -29.65 -18.19 -18.27
N THR A 376 -29.01 -18.65 -17.24
CA THR A 376 -28.87 -20.07 -16.93
C THR A 376 -28.80 -20.31 -15.41
N THR A 377 -28.45 -21.52 -15.00
CA THR A 377 -28.16 -21.86 -13.60
C THR A 377 -26.78 -22.49 -13.48
N LEU A 378 -26.07 -22.14 -12.41
CA LEU A 378 -24.79 -22.71 -12.04
C LEU A 378 -24.85 -23.28 -10.62
N ASN A 379 -24.66 -24.57 -10.45
CA ASN A 379 -24.71 -25.24 -9.14
C ASN A 379 -25.96 -24.88 -8.32
N GLY A 380 -27.11 -24.79 -9.01
CA GLY A 380 -28.41 -24.44 -8.42
C GLY A 380 -28.62 -22.94 -8.13
N MET A 381 -27.77 -22.08 -8.62
CA MET A 381 -27.83 -20.61 -8.48
C MET A 381 -28.21 -19.97 -9.82
N PRO A 382 -29.12 -18.98 -9.87
CA PRO A 382 -29.38 -18.21 -11.08
C PRO A 382 -28.14 -17.45 -11.54
N VAL A 383 -27.86 -17.45 -12.84
CA VAL A 383 -26.69 -16.80 -13.43
C VAL A 383 -27.06 -16.07 -14.71
N ILE A 384 -26.49 -14.88 -14.89
CA ILE A 384 -26.43 -14.20 -16.19
C ILE A 384 -24.97 -14.28 -16.67
N ILE A 385 -24.77 -14.79 -17.88
CA ILE A 385 -23.47 -14.83 -18.54
C ILE A 385 -23.47 -13.80 -19.66
N THR A 386 -22.45 -12.95 -19.74
CA THR A 386 -22.29 -12.02 -20.86
C THR A 386 -20.91 -12.12 -21.46
N LEU A 387 -20.86 -12.00 -22.79
CA LEU A 387 -19.63 -11.77 -23.53
C LEU A 387 -19.72 -10.37 -24.13
N SER A 388 -18.72 -9.54 -23.86
CA SER A 388 -18.70 -8.15 -24.28
C SER A 388 -17.34 -7.76 -24.84
N LYS A 389 -17.31 -6.69 -25.62
CA LYS A 389 -16.08 -6.02 -26.08
C LYS A 389 -15.91 -4.69 -25.35
N GLN A 390 -14.67 -4.35 -25.08
CA GLN A 390 -14.27 -3.03 -24.65
C GLN A 390 -13.25 -2.49 -25.62
N GLU A 391 -13.56 -1.39 -26.27
CA GLU A 391 -12.63 -0.66 -27.13
C GLU A 391 -12.05 0.53 -26.36
N SER A 392 -10.76 0.68 -26.47
CA SER A 392 -10.04 1.84 -25.94
C SER A 392 -9.09 2.39 -26.98
N GLN A 393 -9.12 3.70 -27.19
CA GLN A 393 -8.25 4.38 -28.11
C GLN A 393 -7.16 5.12 -27.35
N ASP A 394 -5.90 4.80 -27.63
CA ASP A 394 -4.77 5.59 -27.18
C ASP A 394 -4.82 6.99 -27.81
N GLN A 395 -4.98 8.00 -26.98
CA GLN A 395 -5.13 9.38 -27.45
C GLN A 395 -3.86 9.95 -28.08
N THR A 396 -2.71 9.33 -27.84
CA THR A 396 -1.41 9.79 -28.36
C THR A 396 -1.08 9.15 -29.70
N THR A 397 -1.31 7.84 -29.81
CA THR A 397 -0.97 7.06 -31.03
C THR A 397 -2.16 6.84 -31.97
N GLY A 398 -3.39 7.06 -31.47
CA GLY A 398 -4.62 6.74 -32.18
C GLY A 398 -4.90 5.24 -32.26
N THR A 399 -4.06 4.39 -31.69
CA THR A 399 -4.20 2.93 -31.74
C THR A 399 -5.43 2.49 -30.95
N VAL A 400 -6.30 1.69 -31.58
CA VAL A 400 -7.44 1.07 -30.90
C VAL A 400 -7.02 -0.28 -30.37
N SER A 401 -7.19 -0.50 -29.05
CA SER A 401 -7.06 -1.82 -28.42
C SER A 401 -8.43 -2.35 -28.04
N THR A 402 -8.66 -3.63 -28.29
CA THR A 402 -9.91 -4.30 -27.97
C THR A 402 -9.67 -5.39 -26.95
N ASN A 403 -10.39 -5.33 -25.83
CA ASN A 403 -10.47 -6.39 -24.84
C ASN A 403 -11.78 -7.15 -24.97
N MET A 404 -11.72 -8.47 -24.78
CA MET A 404 -12.87 -9.32 -24.60
C MET A 404 -13.13 -9.52 -23.10
N VAL A 405 -14.38 -9.44 -22.69
CA VAL A 405 -14.83 -9.56 -21.30
C VAL A 405 -15.92 -10.61 -21.20
N LEU A 406 -15.59 -11.76 -20.59
CA LEU A 406 -16.54 -12.80 -20.22
C LEU A 406 -16.96 -12.55 -18.77
N SER A 407 -18.26 -12.34 -18.53
CA SER A 407 -18.74 -12.06 -17.17
C SER A 407 -19.79 -13.07 -16.73
N TYR A 408 -19.71 -13.48 -15.46
CA TYR A 408 -20.69 -14.31 -14.77
C TYR A 408 -21.27 -13.51 -13.61
N PHE A 409 -22.56 -13.25 -13.62
CA PHE A 409 -23.29 -12.63 -12.52
C PHE A 409 -24.09 -13.72 -11.83
N ILE A 410 -23.81 -14.00 -10.55
CA ILE A 410 -24.31 -15.17 -9.82
C ILE A 410 -25.12 -14.72 -8.62
N ASP A 411 -26.36 -15.19 -8.50
CA ASP A 411 -27.20 -14.98 -7.31
C ASP A 411 -27.04 -16.16 -6.34
N ASN A 412 -26.32 -15.91 -5.24
CA ASN A 412 -26.17 -16.91 -4.16
C ASN A 412 -27.32 -16.88 -3.14
N GLY A 413 -28.30 -16.01 -3.30
CA GLY A 413 -29.41 -15.79 -2.38
C GLY A 413 -29.15 -14.75 -1.30
N SER A 414 -27.88 -14.53 -0.91
CA SER A 414 -27.48 -13.50 0.05
C SER A 414 -26.71 -12.34 -0.61
N HIS A 415 -25.98 -12.62 -1.68
CA HIS A 415 -25.15 -11.67 -2.42
C HIS A 415 -25.20 -11.96 -3.91
N TYR A 416 -24.96 -10.94 -4.71
CA TYR A 416 -24.72 -11.06 -6.14
C TYR A 416 -23.21 -11.04 -6.37
N TYR A 417 -22.64 -12.16 -6.79
CA TYR A 417 -21.22 -12.30 -7.09
C TYR A 417 -20.96 -12.07 -8.56
N VAL A 418 -19.83 -11.49 -8.89
CA VAL A 418 -19.47 -11.15 -10.25
C VAL A 418 -18.06 -11.61 -10.57
N PHE A 419 -17.93 -12.39 -11.65
CA PHE A 419 -16.64 -12.67 -12.27
C PHE A 419 -16.52 -11.88 -13.57
N HIS A 420 -15.32 -11.40 -13.84
CA HIS A 420 -14.92 -10.85 -15.14
C HIS A 420 -13.65 -11.55 -15.59
N GLY A 421 -13.71 -12.31 -16.70
CA GLY A 421 -12.53 -12.85 -17.39
C GLY A 421 -12.16 -11.92 -18.53
N VAL A 422 -11.00 -11.33 -18.47
CA VAL A 422 -10.55 -10.27 -19.38
C VAL A 422 -9.24 -10.66 -20.07
N SER A 423 -9.16 -10.47 -21.36
CA SER A 423 -7.90 -10.49 -22.12
C SER A 423 -8.03 -9.66 -23.39
N ALA A 424 -6.91 -9.34 -24.03
CA ALA A 424 -6.93 -8.77 -25.36
C ALA A 424 -7.69 -9.71 -26.33
N GLU A 425 -8.40 -9.16 -27.32
CA GLU A 425 -9.19 -9.93 -28.28
C GLU A 425 -8.33 -11.00 -29.00
N ALA A 426 -7.07 -10.67 -29.34
CA ALA A 426 -6.14 -11.58 -29.96
C ALA A 426 -5.75 -12.80 -29.12
N ASP A 427 -5.72 -12.64 -27.79
CA ASP A 427 -5.32 -13.67 -26.84
C ASP A 427 -6.54 -14.42 -26.24
N PHE A 428 -7.77 -13.90 -26.43
CA PHE A 428 -8.98 -14.37 -25.76
C PHE A 428 -9.28 -15.86 -26.00
N ALA A 429 -9.14 -16.33 -27.24
CA ALA A 429 -9.37 -17.72 -27.57
C ALA A 429 -8.45 -18.71 -26.82
N GLY A 430 -7.24 -18.25 -26.46
CA GLY A 430 -6.28 -19.05 -25.69
C GLY A 430 -6.60 -19.10 -24.20
N TYR A 431 -7.13 -18.01 -23.62
CA TYR A 431 -7.38 -17.93 -22.17
C TYR A 431 -8.83 -18.17 -21.75
N SER A 432 -9.81 -17.92 -22.64
CA SER A 432 -11.23 -18.03 -22.30
C SER A 432 -11.66 -19.41 -21.77
N PRO A 433 -11.12 -20.57 -22.27
CA PRO A 433 -11.52 -21.86 -21.71
C PRO A 433 -11.09 -22.04 -20.24
N ALA A 434 -9.90 -21.53 -19.88
CA ALA A 434 -9.39 -21.60 -18.50
C ALA A 434 -10.19 -20.66 -17.57
N MET A 435 -10.50 -19.44 -18.05
CA MET A 435 -11.33 -18.49 -17.32
C MET A 435 -12.75 -19.05 -17.07
N GLU A 436 -13.38 -19.54 -18.13
CA GLU A 436 -14.73 -20.11 -18.05
C GLU A 436 -14.78 -21.34 -17.14
N SER A 437 -13.84 -22.27 -17.28
CA SER A 437 -13.72 -23.43 -16.41
C SER A 437 -13.60 -23.03 -14.92
N SER A 438 -12.82 -21.99 -14.61
CA SER A 438 -12.70 -21.46 -13.26
C SER A 438 -14.05 -20.92 -12.74
N MET A 439 -14.70 -20.05 -13.49
CA MET A 439 -15.99 -19.41 -13.10
C MET A 439 -17.11 -20.43 -12.89
N GLN A 440 -17.13 -21.51 -13.69
CA GLN A 440 -18.10 -22.60 -13.58
C GLN A 440 -17.96 -23.43 -12.30
N THR A 441 -16.82 -23.35 -11.62
CA THR A 441 -16.60 -24.07 -10.34
C THR A 441 -17.20 -23.34 -9.13
N PHE A 442 -17.69 -22.11 -9.29
CA PHE A 442 -18.26 -21.36 -8.17
C PHE A 442 -19.41 -22.13 -7.52
N ALA A 443 -19.32 -22.32 -6.20
CA ALA A 443 -20.28 -23.09 -5.43
C ALA A 443 -20.42 -22.55 -3.99
N ARG A 444 -21.55 -22.85 -3.35
CA ARG A 444 -21.70 -22.62 -1.91
C ARG A 444 -20.74 -23.49 -1.12
N LEU A 445 -20.09 -22.90 -0.13
CA LEU A 445 -19.26 -23.62 0.82
C LEU A 445 -20.14 -24.17 1.95
N THR A 446 -20.23 -25.47 2.05
CA THR A 446 -21.07 -26.18 3.04
C THR A 446 -20.24 -27.03 4.00
N GLU A 447 -18.98 -27.30 3.65
CA GLU A 447 -18.08 -28.13 4.44
C GLU A 447 -17.70 -27.42 5.76
N THR A 448 -18.19 -27.93 6.87
CA THR A 448 -17.97 -27.39 8.22
C THR A 448 -16.50 -27.22 8.56
N SER A 449 -15.65 -28.16 8.13
CA SER A 449 -14.20 -28.10 8.34
C SER A 449 -13.52 -26.94 7.60
N LYS A 450 -14.11 -26.48 6.49
CA LYS A 450 -13.61 -25.36 5.69
C LYS A 450 -14.21 -24.01 6.15
N ILE A 451 -15.38 -24.03 6.80
CA ILE A 451 -16.03 -22.85 7.35
C ILE A 451 -15.46 -22.50 8.74
N ASN A 452 -15.27 -23.47 9.62
CA ASN A 452 -14.86 -23.25 11.00
C ASN A 452 -13.34 -23.13 11.18
N VAL A 453 -12.65 -22.52 10.21
CA VAL A 453 -11.24 -22.22 10.32
C VAL A 453 -10.98 -21.08 11.31
N LYS A 454 -9.91 -21.21 12.08
CA LYS A 454 -9.49 -20.18 13.04
C LYS A 454 -8.16 -19.56 12.58
N PRO A 455 -8.03 -18.23 12.68
CA PRO A 455 -6.74 -17.60 12.46
C PRO A 455 -5.75 -17.96 13.57
N LYS A 456 -4.47 -17.96 13.24
CA LYS A 456 -3.43 -17.90 14.26
C LYS A 456 -3.47 -16.52 14.92
N ARG A 457 -3.20 -16.47 16.24
CA ARG A 457 -3.14 -15.24 17.01
C ARG A 457 -1.90 -15.19 17.88
N VAL A 458 -1.39 -13.99 18.08
CA VAL A 458 -0.42 -13.75 19.14
C VAL A 458 -1.14 -13.78 20.48
N TYR A 459 -0.66 -14.60 21.40
CA TYR A 459 -1.10 -14.57 22.78
C TYR A 459 0.07 -14.22 23.69
N VAL A 460 -0.17 -13.34 24.62
CA VAL A 460 0.83 -12.90 25.60
C VAL A 460 0.73 -13.78 26.84
N LYS A 461 1.81 -14.43 27.19
CA LYS A 461 1.89 -15.37 28.31
C LYS A 461 3.01 -14.99 29.28
N LYS A 462 2.78 -15.23 30.57
CA LYS A 462 3.81 -15.06 31.60
C LYS A 462 4.70 -16.30 31.65
N VAL A 463 6.00 -16.13 31.62
CA VAL A 463 6.96 -17.20 31.88
C VAL A 463 6.69 -17.80 33.27
N GLN A 464 6.44 -19.09 33.33
CA GLN A 464 6.05 -19.79 34.58
C GLN A 464 7.25 -20.17 35.44
N ARG A 465 8.39 -20.45 34.80
CA ARG A 465 9.64 -20.84 35.49
C ARG A 465 10.82 -20.18 34.78
N THR A 466 11.73 -19.64 35.58
CA THR A 466 13.02 -19.15 35.07
C THR A 466 13.75 -20.24 34.32
N GLY A 467 14.26 -19.94 33.13
CA GLY A 467 14.94 -20.89 32.25
C GLY A 467 15.17 -20.27 30.87
N THR A 468 15.52 -21.10 29.90
CA THR A 468 15.71 -20.61 28.52
C THR A 468 14.37 -20.28 27.86
N LEU A 469 14.40 -19.38 26.88
CA LEU A 469 13.21 -19.06 26.07
C LEU A 469 12.64 -20.33 25.42
N ALA A 470 13.50 -21.22 24.89
CA ALA A 470 13.07 -22.50 24.35
C ALA A 470 12.29 -23.34 25.38
N SER A 471 12.71 -23.36 26.64
CA SER A 471 11.99 -24.07 27.68
C SER A 471 10.62 -23.42 28.01
N ALA A 472 10.55 -22.10 27.95
CA ALA A 472 9.28 -21.37 28.12
C ALA A 472 8.30 -21.67 26.96
N PHE A 473 8.76 -21.69 25.73
CA PHE A 473 7.93 -22.09 24.57
C PHE A 473 7.47 -23.55 24.66
N SER A 474 8.36 -24.46 25.04
CA SER A 474 8.01 -25.87 25.25
C SER A 474 6.93 -26.05 26.32
N TYR A 475 6.98 -25.26 27.41
CA TYR A 475 5.95 -25.27 28.46
C TYR A 475 4.55 -24.93 27.89
N TYR A 476 4.48 -24.04 26.92
CA TYR A 476 3.23 -23.66 26.24
C TYR A 476 2.89 -24.53 25.03
N GLY A 477 3.63 -25.62 24.80
CA GLY A 477 3.35 -26.59 23.73
C GLY A 477 3.68 -26.08 22.33
N MET A 478 4.60 -25.10 22.21
CA MET A 478 5.03 -24.60 20.91
C MET A 478 5.87 -25.66 20.21
N SER A 479 5.59 -25.88 18.91
CA SER A 479 6.31 -26.86 18.10
C SER A 479 7.73 -26.37 17.74
N GLN A 480 8.66 -27.32 17.55
CA GLN A 480 10.07 -27.02 17.33
C GLN A 480 10.31 -26.18 16.08
N ASP A 481 9.52 -26.41 15.04
CA ASP A 481 9.58 -25.67 13.77
C ASP A 481 9.20 -24.18 13.89
N MET A 482 8.37 -23.84 14.89
CA MET A 482 7.98 -22.44 15.15
C MET A 482 8.94 -21.70 16.08
N MET A 483 9.82 -22.39 16.79
CA MET A 483 10.59 -21.75 17.89
C MET A 483 11.47 -20.60 17.41
N ASN A 484 12.12 -20.71 16.26
CA ASN A 484 12.95 -19.64 15.72
C ASN A 484 12.12 -18.42 15.33
N GLU A 485 10.95 -18.63 14.72
CA GLU A 485 10.01 -17.56 14.39
C GLU A 485 9.51 -16.85 15.65
N LEU A 486 9.15 -17.61 16.68
CA LEU A 486 8.72 -17.06 17.97
C LEU A 486 9.85 -16.34 18.71
N ALA A 487 11.08 -16.76 18.60
CA ALA A 487 12.24 -16.08 19.16
C ALA A 487 12.42 -14.70 18.50
N LEU A 488 12.36 -14.64 17.16
CA LEU A 488 12.39 -13.37 16.41
C LEU A 488 11.22 -12.46 16.77
N LEU A 489 10.02 -13.01 16.95
CA LEU A 489 8.82 -12.26 17.35
C LEU A 489 8.97 -11.60 18.72
N ASN A 490 9.76 -12.19 19.61
CA ASN A 490 10.05 -11.71 20.96
C ASN A 490 11.36 -10.89 21.06
N ASP A 491 12.09 -10.71 19.94
CA ASP A 491 13.45 -10.17 19.90
C ASP A 491 14.40 -10.82 20.92
N LEU A 492 14.36 -12.14 21.00
CA LEU A 492 15.18 -12.96 21.88
C LEU A 492 15.79 -14.12 21.12
N GLU A 493 16.85 -14.70 21.67
CA GLU A 493 17.41 -15.97 21.21
C GLU A 493 16.82 -17.14 22.04
N LEU A 494 16.72 -18.33 21.46
CA LEU A 494 16.18 -19.51 22.14
C LEU A 494 16.96 -19.88 23.41
N THR A 495 18.23 -19.51 23.47
CA THR A 495 19.14 -19.72 24.60
C THR A 495 19.06 -18.67 25.68
N ASP A 496 18.39 -17.55 25.43
CA ASP A 496 18.28 -16.44 26.38
C ASP A 496 17.54 -16.87 27.65
N GLN A 497 18.06 -16.43 28.80
CA GLN A 497 17.44 -16.67 30.09
C GLN A 497 16.27 -15.73 30.31
N VAL A 498 15.07 -16.28 30.49
CA VAL A 498 13.85 -15.55 30.79
C VAL A 498 13.40 -15.82 32.22
N GLN A 499 13.11 -14.75 32.96
CA GLN A 499 12.71 -14.83 34.37
C GLN A 499 11.21 -15.15 34.50
N THR A 500 10.85 -15.85 35.57
CA THR A 500 9.45 -16.04 35.96
C THR A 500 8.71 -14.68 36.00
N GLY A 501 7.54 -14.62 35.39
CA GLY A 501 6.71 -13.42 35.33
C GLY A 501 6.94 -12.54 34.09
N LYS A 502 8.07 -12.67 33.38
CA LYS A 502 8.30 -11.98 32.08
C LYS A 502 7.18 -12.34 31.11
N LEU A 503 6.66 -11.34 30.40
CA LEU A 503 5.71 -11.55 29.30
C LEU A 503 6.46 -11.99 28.04
N ILE A 504 5.91 -12.97 27.34
CA ILE A 504 6.38 -13.46 26.05
C ILE A 504 5.19 -13.63 25.11
N LYS A 505 5.44 -13.44 23.82
CA LYS A 505 4.48 -13.70 22.75
C LYS A 505 4.59 -15.16 22.30
N ILE A 506 3.47 -15.87 22.22
CA ILE A 506 3.33 -17.16 21.57
C ILE A 506 2.28 -17.06 20.47
N VAL A 507 2.28 -18.00 19.51
CA VAL A 507 1.32 -18.03 18.41
C VAL A 507 0.58 -19.36 18.39
N THR A 508 -0.73 -19.30 18.54
CA THR A 508 -1.60 -20.48 18.46
C THR A 508 -2.89 -20.16 17.69
N LYS A 509 -3.67 -21.21 17.33
CA LYS A 509 -5.02 -21.08 16.74
C LYS A 509 -6.07 -20.85 17.82
#